data_5827bfc8634588371d62a3e39a548568
#
_entry.id   5827bfc8634588371d62a3e39a548568
#
_cell.length_a   1.000
_cell.length_b   1.000
_cell.length_c   1.000
_cell.angle_alpha   90.00
_cell.angle_beta   90.00
_cell.angle_gamma   90.00
#
_symmetry.space_group_name_H-M   'P 1'
#
loop_
_entity.id
_entity.type
_entity.pdbx_description
1 polymer ?
#
loop_
_entity_poly.entity_id
_entity_poly.type
_entity_poly.pdbx_seq_one_letter_code
_entity_poly.pdbx_strand_id
1 'polypeptide(L)'
;MKKETYEFTDEQITKMNYYDRRAALIAELNKNLVKNRETDDYDYIDLKGINDVLHPLKCKYKITDMPCKEDNGDMSLIMIDSLTGEKHGKITIPWPGNDDEHNNNMRKIQITGANITYLRRYLLMLAYDISVPKDFYDENKTPLKFNDIPEALRR
;
A
#
# COMPACT_ATOMS: atom_id res chain seq x y z
N MET A 1 -7.26 -4.64 -29.73
CA MET A 1 -5.95 -5.00 -29.18
C MET A 1 -6.12 -6.14 -28.19
N LYS A 2 -5.51 -7.29 -28.45
CA LYS A 2 -5.43 -8.38 -27.48
C LYS A 2 -4.59 -7.85 -26.32
N LYS A 3 -5.14 -7.82 -25.11
CA LYS A 3 -4.35 -7.57 -23.89
C LYS A 3 -3.40 -8.75 -23.75
N GLU A 4 -2.13 -8.52 -24.02
CA GLU A 4 -1.09 -9.49 -23.70
C GLU A 4 -1.04 -9.63 -22.19
N THR A 5 -1.56 -10.74 -21.70
CA THR A 5 -1.40 -11.18 -20.33
C THR A 5 -0.02 -11.83 -20.26
N TYR A 6 0.95 -11.14 -19.70
CA TYR A 6 2.26 -11.75 -19.39
C TYR A 6 2.04 -12.75 -18.23
N GLU A 7 1.83 -14.01 -18.58
CA GLU A 7 1.82 -15.09 -17.61
C GLU A 7 3.23 -15.68 -17.53
N PHE A 8 3.88 -15.46 -16.39
CA PHE A 8 5.20 -16.04 -16.11
C PHE A 8 5.04 -17.41 -15.46
N THR A 9 5.84 -18.37 -15.90
CA THR A 9 5.98 -19.65 -15.21
C THR A 9 6.78 -19.48 -13.91
N ASP A 10 6.62 -20.42 -12.97
CA ASP A 10 7.39 -20.41 -11.72
C ASP A 10 8.91 -20.43 -11.97
N GLU A 11 9.36 -21.18 -12.98
CA GLU A 11 10.76 -21.21 -13.39
C GLU A 11 11.24 -19.84 -13.91
N GLN A 12 10.44 -19.17 -14.73
CA GLN A 12 10.76 -17.83 -15.23
C GLN A 12 10.85 -16.82 -14.07
N ILE A 13 9.90 -16.86 -13.15
CA ILE A 13 9.88 -15.98 -11.97
C ILE A 13 11.14 -16.19 -11.13
N THR A 14 11.52 -17.43 -10.88
CA THR A 14 12.70 -17.75 -10.06
C THR A 14 14.00 -17.23 -10.68
N LYS A 15 14.07 -17.10 -11.99
CA LYS A 15 15.23 -16.53 -12.72
C LYS A 15 15.24 -15.01 -12.78
N MET A 16 14.12 -14.36 -12.49
CA MET A 16 14.02 -12.89 -12.48
C MET A 16 14.71 -12.31 -11.23
N ASN A 17 15.31 -11.12 -11.38
CA ASN A 17 15.79 -10.39 -10.22
C ASN A 17 14.63 -9.87 -9.37
N TYR A 18 14.92 -9.40 -8.17
CA TYR A 18 13.92 -8.88 -7.24
C TYR A 18 13.08 -7.76 -7.86
N TYR A 19 13.69 -6.82 -8.53
CA TYR A 19 13.00 -5.64 -9.08
C TYR A 19 12.05 -5.99 -10.21
N ASP A 20 12.42 -6.94 -11.06
CA ASP A 20 11.55 -7.44 -12.12
C ASP A 20 10.37 -8.23 -11.56
N ARG A 21 10.59 -9.05 -10.54
CA ARG A 21 9.53 -9.76 -9.83
C ARG A 21 8.58 -8.77 -9.13
N ARG A 22 9.13 -7.74 -8.52
CA ARG A 22 8.33 -6.68 -7.90
C ARG A 22 7.47 -5.94 -8.92
N ALA A 23 8.04 -5.56 -10.06
CA ALA A 23 7.30 -4.90 -11.13
C ALA A 23 6.14 -5.76 -11.66
N ALA A 24 6.39 -7.05 -11.88
CA ALA A 24 5.37 -8.00 -12.32
C ALA A 24 4.26 -8.19 -11.26
N LEU A 25 4.62 -8.28 -9.98
CA LEU A 25 3.66 -8.35 -8.88
C LEU A 25 2.77 -7.12 -8.86
N ILE A 26 3.34 -5.93 -8.91
CA ILE A 26 2.60 -4.66 -8.88
C ILE A 26 1.61 -4.57 -10.06
N ALA A 27 2.04 -4.93 -11.25
CA ALA A 27 1.18 -4.91 -12.43
C ALA A 27 -0.02 -5.86 -12.28
N GLU A 28 0.20 -7.07 -11.82
CA GLU A 28 -0.85 -8.07 -11.61
C GLU A 28 -1.78 -7.69 -10.44
N LEU A 29 -1.21 -7.16 -9.35
CA LEU A 29 -1.96 -6.68 -8.19
C LEU A 29 -2.94 -5.57 -8.59
N ASN A 30 -2.47 -4.52 -9.22
CA ASN A 30 -3.30 -3.37 -9.58
C ASN A 30 -4.37 -3.71 -10.63
N LYS A 31 -4.12 -4.71 -11.46
CA LYS A 31 -5.11 -5.23 -12.42
C LYS A 31 -6.28 -5.93 -11.73
N ASN A 32 -6.05 -6.57 -10.60
CA ASN A 32 -7.02 -7.42 -9.91
C ASN A 32 -7.66 -6.77 -8.68
N LEU A 33 -7.16 -5.62 -8.22
CA LEU A 33 -7.77 -4.90 -7.11
C LEU A 33 -9.07 -4.23 -7.54
N VAL A 34 -10.08 -4.38 -6.70
CA VAL A 34 -11.38 -3.70 -6.85
C VAL A 34 -11.75 -3.03 -5.54
N LYS A 35 -12.41 -1.89 -5.62
CA LYS A 35 -12.97 -1.22 -4.45
C LYS A 35 -14.03 -2.09 -3.79
N ASN A 36 -13.99 -2.21 -2.48
CA ASN A 36 -14.91 -3.04 -1.71
C ASN A 36 -15.58 -2.32 -0.54
N ARG A 37 -15.29 -1.04 -0.38
CA ARG A 37 -15.91 -0.18 0.63
C ARG A 37 -16.38 1.12 0.00
N GLU A 38 -17.53 1.57 0.46
CA GLU A 38 -18.16 2.84 0.05
C GLU A 38 -18.34 3.73 1.26
N THR A 39 -18.09 5.02 1.08
CA THR A 39 -18.45 6.08 2.01
C THR A 39 -19.26 7.13 1.26
N ASP A 40 -19.83 8.09 1.98
CA ASP A 40 -20.57 9.20 1.35
C ASP A 40 -19.67 10.07 0.45
N ASP A 41 -18.36 10.05 0.71
CA ASP A 41 -17.39 10.92 0.04
C ASP A 41 -16.54 10.19 -1.01
N TYR A 42 -16.22 8.90 -0.80
CA TYR A 42 -15.33 8.14 -1.69
C TYR A 42 -15.43 6.63 -1.48
N ASP A 43 -15.02 5.88 -2.50
CA ASP A 43 -14.86 4.44 -2.44
C ASP A 43 -13.40 4.08 -2.18
N TYR A 44 -13.14 2.98 -1.45
CA TYR A 44 -11.78 2.53 -1.16
C TYR A 44 -11.70 1.00 -1.09
N ILE A 45 -10.46 0.50 -1.01
CA ILE A 45 -10.17 -0.90 -0.74
C ILE A 45 -9.68 -1.02 0.70
N ASP A 46 -10.33 -1.86 1.49
CA ASP A 46 -9.89 -2.12 2.85
C ASP A 46 -8.67 -3.05 2.90
N LEU A 47 -8.05 -3.15 4.08
CA LEU A 47 -6.86 -3.99 4.27
C LEU A 47 -7.11 -5.45 3.88
N LYS A 48 -8.29 -5.99 4.20
CA LYS A 48 -8.64 -7.37 3.82
C LYS A 48 -8.71 -7.51 2.30
N GLY A 49 -9.34 -6.59 1.60
CA GLY A 49 -9.43 -6.60 0.14
C GLY A 49 -8.07 -6.55 -0.54
N ILE A 50 -7.15 -5.74 -0.01
CA ILE A 50 -5.76 -5.72 -0.49
C ILE A 50 -5.09 -7.08 -0.25
N ASN A 51 -5.15 -7.61 0.96
CA ASN A 51 -4.48 -8.85 1.32
C ASN A 51 -5.02 -10.07 0.58
N ASP A 52 -6.32 -10.13 0.29
CA ASP A 52 -6.94 -11.24 -0.44
C ASP A 52 -6.33 -11.40 -1.85
N VAL A 53 -5.94 -10.29 -2.49
CA VAL A 53 -5.26 -10.30 -3.78
C VAL A 53 -3.74 -10.40 -3.63
N LEU A 54 -3.18 -9.68 -2.67
CA LEU A 54 -1.73 -9.55 -2.51
C LEU A 54 -1.05 -10.83 -2.00
N HIS A 55 -1.64 -11.54 -1.04
CA HIS A 55 -1.02 -12.73 -0.44
C HIS A 55 -0.68 -13.82 -1.46
N PRO A 56 -1.59 -14.22 -2.37
CA PRO A 56 -1.24 -15.16 -3.42
C PRO A 56 -0.11 -14.66 -4.34
N LEU A 57 -0.11 -13.37 -4.64
CA LEU A 57 0.92 -12.77 -5.51
C LEU A 57 2.29 -12.72 -4.82
N LYS A 58 2.34 -12.46 -3.52
CA LYS A 58 3.59 -12.56 -2.75
C LYS A 58 4.19 -13.96 -2.81
N CYS A 59 3.37 -14.99 -2.70
CA CYS A 59 3.79 -16.38 -2.88
C CYS A 59 4.28 -16.65 -4.30
N LYS A 60 3.55 -16.18 -5.31
CA LYS A 60 3.88 -16.36 -6.73
C LYS A 60 5.21 -15.71 -7.10
N TYR A 61 5.39 -14.45 -6.74
CA TYR A 61 6.56 -13.66 -7.13
C TYR A 61 7.72 -13.72 -6.14
N LYS A 62 7.60 -14.51 -5.09
CA LYS A 62 8.66 -14.70 -4.07
C LYS A 62 9.12 -13.38 -3.44
N ILE A 63 8.17 -12.58 -3.05
CA ILE A 63 8.36 -11.32 -2.32
C ILE A 63 7.55 -11.39 -1.05
N THR A 64 8.11 -10.92 0.04
CA THR A 64 7.39 -10.76 1.30
C THR A 64 7.68 -9.40 1.93
N ASP A 65 6.97 -9.10 2.97
CA ASP A 65 7.15 -7.89 3.76
C ASP A 65 6.95 -8.19 5.24
N MET A 66 7.54 -7.36 6.07
CA MET A 66 7.40 -7.46 7.52
C MET A 66 7.08 -6.08 8.10
N PRO A 67 5.91 -5.90 8.70
CA PRO A 67 5.63 -4.68 9.45
C PRO A 67 6.45 -4.66 10.74
N CYS A 68 6.95 -3.50 11.10
CA CYS A 68 7.65 -3.28 12.35
C CYS A 68 7.33 -1.90 12.93
N LYS A 69 7.52 -1.78 14.23
CA LYS A 69 7.44 -0.51 14.94
C LYS A 69 8.83 0.03 15.18
N GLU A 70 9.05 1.29 14.86
CA GLU A 70 10.32 1.98 15.11
C GLU A 70 10.40 2.44 16.57
N ASP A 71 11.61 2.75 17.04
CA ASP A 71 11.87 3.19 18.42
C ASP A 71 11.10 4.48 18.77
N ASN A 72 10.91 5.36 17.80
CA ASN A 72 10.13 6.59 17.97
C ASN A 72 8.59 6.38 17.89
N GLY A 73 8.14 5.15 17.68
CA GLY A 73 6.73 4.79 17.58
C GLY A 73 6.16 4.74 16.17
N ASP A 74 6.88 5.18 15.14
CA ASP A 74 6.45 5.11 13.75
C ASP A 74 6.30 3.66 13.28
N MET A 75 5.46 3.44 12.29
CA MET A 75 5.26 2.14 11.66
C MET A 75 6.02 2.04 10.36
N SER A 76 6.71 0.93 10.19
CA SER A 76 7.48 0.63 8.98
C SER A 76 7.06 -0.69 8.36
N LEU A 77 7.33 -0.82 7.08
CA LEU A 77 7.23 -2.05 6.32
C LEU A 77 8.56 -2.33 5.64
N ILE A 78 9.14 -3.48 5.94
CA ILE A 78 10.40 -3.92 5.34
C ILE A 78 10.08 -4.85 4.18
N MET A 79 10.61 -4.54 3.00
CA MET A 79 10.48 -5.37 1.80
C MET A 79 11.59 -6.40 1.75
N ILE A 80 11.25 -7.66 1.53
CA ILE A 80 12.16 -8.78 1.60
C ILE A 80 12.03 -9.65 0.34
N ASP A 81 13.17 -10.02 -0.24
CA ASP A 81 13.25 -11.07 -1.26
C ASP A 81 13.12 -12.44 -0.58
N SER A 82 12.04 -13.17 -0.86
CA SER A 82 11.82 -14.50 -0.26
C SER A 82 12.79 -15.57 -0.76
N LEU A 83 13.43 -15.37 -1.93
CA LEU A 83 14.42 -16.33 -2.46
C LEU A 83 15.76 -16.25 -1.73
N THR A 84 16.15 -15.05 -1.28
CA THR A 84 17.48 -14.80 -0.69
C THR A 84 17.43 -14.40 0.77
N GLY A 85 16.27 -13.95 1.26
CA GLY A 85 16.12 -13.33 2.57
C GLY A 85 16.65 -11.90 2.64
N GLU A 86 17.10 -11.33 1.52
CA GLU A 86 17.68 -9.99 1.46
C GLU A 86 16.61 -8.91 1.60
N LYS A 87 16.92 -7.88 2.37
CA LYS A 87 16.08 -6.69 2.53
C LYS A 87 16.33 -5.71 1.40
N HIS A 88 15.25 -5.28 0.72
CA HIS A 88 15.33 -4.38 -0.43
C HIS A 88 14.75 -2.99 -0.18
N GLY A 89 14.40 -2.67 1.02
CA GLY A 89 13.92 -1.35 1.38
C GLY A 89 12.99 -1.34 2.58
N LYS A 90 12.75 -0.15 3.07
CA LYS A 90 11.87 0.11 4.19
C LYS A 90 11.04 1.36 3.91
N ILE A 91 9.75 1.27 4.15
CA ILE A 91 8.81 2.40 4.07
C ILE A 91 8.37 2.69 5.50
N THR A 92 8.42 3.94 5.89
CA THR A 92 8.04 4.38 7.23
C THR A 92 6.98 5.47 7.13
N ILE A 93 5.93 5.35 7.92
CA ILE A 93 4.93 6.40 8.11
C ILE A 93 4.80 6.74 9.59
N PRO A 94 4.57 8.02 9.91
CA PRO A 94 4.46 8.46 11.30
C PRO A 94 3.22 7.86 11.95
N TRP A 95 3.34 7.54 13.24
CA TRP A 95 2.20 7.18 14.06
C TRP A 95 1.28 8.39 14.21
N PRO A 96 0.00 8.29 13.86
CA PRO A 96 -0.95 9.36 14.16
C PRO A 96 -1.07 9.46 15.68
N GLY A 97 -0.90 10.65 16.21
CA GLY A 97 -1.01 10.88 17.65
C GLY A 97 -2.31 10.30 18.23
N ASN A 98 -2.28 9.92 19.50
CA ASN A 98 -3.49 9.62 20.24
C ASN A 98 -4.19 10.94 20.53
N ASP A 99 -4.99 11.42 19.60
CA ASP A 99 -5.93 12.51 19.88
C ASP A 99 -7.04 11.97 20.79
N ASP A 100 -6.79 12.00 22.08
CA ASP A 100 -7.75 11.62 23.11
C ASP A 100 -9.02 12.48 23.07
N GLU A 101 -9.01 13.59 22.37
CA GLU A 101 -10.12 14.55 22.34
C GLU A 101 -11.28 14.15 21.44
N HIS A 102 -11.08 13.27 20.45
CA HIS A 102 -12.12 12.92 19.48
C HIS A 102 -12.77 11.57 19.68
N ASN A 103 -12.27 10.73 20.59
CA ASN A 103 -12.74 9.35 20.78
C ASN A 103 -13.03 9.00 22.25
N ASN A 104 -13.81 9.84 22.95
CA ASN A 104 -14.19 9.61 24.35
C ASN A 104 -14.88 8.28 24.65
N ASN A 105 -15.30 7.52 23.62
CA ASN A 105 -16.03 6.26 23.76
C ASN A 105 -15.21 5.02 23.41
N MET A 106 -13.98 5.16 22.89
CA MET A 106 -13.13 4.02 22.56
C MET A 106 -12.06 3.79 23.63
N ARG A 107 -11.90 2.52 24.01
CA ARG A 107 -10.79 2.14 24.88
C ARG A 107 -9.46 2.34 24.14
N LYS A 108 -8.41 2.72 24.87
CA LYS A 108 -7.07 2.96 24.33
C LYS A 108 -6.56 1.82 23.42
N ILE A 109 -6.85 0.56 23.80
CA ILE A 109 -6.46 -0.59 23.00
C ILE A 109 -7.22 -0.68 21.66
N GLN A 110 -8.46 -0.22 21.62
CA GLN A 110 -9.24 -0.17 20.38
C GLN A 110 -8.72 0.90 19.43
N ILE A 111 -8.32 2.05 19.96
CA ILE A 111 -7.68 3.13 19.19
C ILE A 111 -6.36 2.64 18.60
N THR A 112 -5.55 1.96 19.40
CA THR A 112 -4.28 1.37 18.92
C THR A 112 -4.52 0.35 17.81
N GLY A 113 -5.49 -0.55 17.97
CA GLY A 113 -5.84 -1.53 16.93
C GLY A 113 -6.35 -0.89 15.65
N ALA A 114 -7.18 0.14 15.75
CA ALA A 114 -7.66 0.90 14.60
C ALA A 114 -6.50 1.59 13.87
N ASN A 115 -5.60 2.22 14.59
CA ASN A 115 -4.41 2.87 14.03
C ASN A 115 -3.48 1.87 13.32
N ILE A 116 -3.25 0.70 13.90
CA ILE A 116 -2.44 -0.35 13.26
C ILE A 116 -3.07 -0.77 11.92
N THR A 117 -4.36 -1.02 11.89
CA THR A 117 -5.07 -1.41 10.66
C THR A 117 -5.00 -0.32 9.60
N TYR A 118 -5.23 0.93 9.99
CA TYR A 118 -5.13 2.10 9.12
C TYR A 118 -3.72 2.25 8.52
N LEU A 119 -2.70 2.23 9.36
CA LEU A 119 -1.30 2.37 8.94
C LEU A 119 -0.83 1.22 8.06
N ARG A 120 -1.21 -0.02 8.38
CA ARG A 120 -0.88 -1.19 7.53
C ARG A 120 -1.45 -1.04 6.12
N ARG A 121 -2.67 -0.55 6.00
CA ARG A 121 -3.28 -0.30 4.68
C ARG A 121 -2.44 0.69 3.88
N TYR A 122 -2.07 1.82 4.44
CA TYR A 122 -1.26 2.84 3.76
C TYR A 122 0.17 2.37 3.47
N LEU A 123 0.79 1.64 4.37
CA LEU A 123 2.11 1.03 4.13
C LEU A 123 2.08 0.10 2.92
N LEU A 124 1.07 -0.76 2.80
CA LEU A 124 0.90 -1.63 1.64
C LEU A 124 0.63 -0.85 0.36
N MET A 125 -0.19 0.19 0.42
CA MET A 125 -0.45 1.04 -0.75
C MET A 125 0.83 1.70 -1.27
N LEU A 126 1.68 2.19 -0.39
CA LEU A 126 2.98 2.77 -0.77
C LEU A 126 3.95 1.68 -1.28
N ALA A 127 4.05 0.56 -0.56
CA ALA A 127 5.01 -0.49 -0.88
C ALA A 127 4.77 -1.15 -2.24
N TYR A 128 3.50 -1.29 -2.63
CA TYR A 128 3.10 -1.99 -3.85
C TYR A 128 2.48 -1.07 -4.91
N ASP A 129 2.69 0.23 -4.77
CA ASP A 129 2.20 1.25 -5.72
C ASP A 129 0.72 1.03 -6.08
N ILE A 130 -0.11 0.86 -5.05
CA ILE A 130 -1.53 0.62 -5.25
C ILE A 130 -2.22 1.93 -5.64
N SER A 131 -2.69 1.96 -6.87
CA SER A 131 -3.46 3.07 -7.43
C SER A 131 -4.92 2.65 -7.55
N VAL A 132 -5.79 3.28 -6.80
CA VAL A 132 -7.23 3.04 -6.91
C VAL A 132 -7.83 4.15 -7.77
N PRO A 133 -8.43 3.82 -8.93
CA PRO A 133 -9.14 4.82 -9.73
C PRO A 133 -10.19 5.51 -8.86
N LYS A 134 -10.29 6.82 -8.95
CA LYS A 134 -11.26 7.62 -8.22
C LYS A 134 -11.03 7.63 -6.70
N ASP A 135 -9.81 7.86 -6.26
CA ASP A 135 -9.56 8.23 -4.88
C ASP A 135 -10.16 9.61 -4.58
N PHE A 136 -10.54 9.83 -3.32
CA PHE A 136 -11.14 11.09 -2.84
C PHE A 136 -10.46 12.35 -3.37
N TYR A 137 -9.14 12.31 -3.52
CA TYR A 137 -8.37 13.43 -4.05
C TYR A 137 -8.51 13.64 -5.54
N ASP A 138 -8.85 12.58 -6.31
CA ASP A 138 -8.98 12.66 -7.77
C ASP A 138 -10.39 13.08 -8.21
N GLU A 139 -11.42 12.75 -7.43
CA GLU A 139 -12.82 13.02 -7.79
C GLU A 139 -13.32 14.42 -7.41
N ASN A 140 -12.86 14.94 -6.28
CA ASN A 140 -13.43 16.16 -5.68
C ASN A 140 -12.54 17.39 -5.77
N LYS A 141 -11.37 17.29 -6.41
CA LYS A 141 -10.50 18.45 -6.64
C LYS A 141 -10.33 18.71 -8.12
N THR A 142 -10.69 19.92 -8.50
CA THR A 142 -10.14 20.55 -9.71
C THR A 142 -8.62 20.31 -9.69
N PRO A 143 -8.02 19.83 -10.78
CA PRO A 143 -6.56 19.65 -10.84
C PRO A 143 -5.88 20.92 -10.33
N LEU A 144 -4.94 20.77 -9.41
CA LEU A 144 -4.18 21.89 -8.89
C LEU A 144 -3.55 22.64 -10.08
N LYS A 145 -3.96 23.88 -10.27
CA LYS A 145 -3.29 24.73 -11.22
C LYS A 145 -1.92 25.08 -10.68
N PHE A 146 -0.96 25.28 -11.57
CA PHE A 146 0.42 25.66 -11.17
C PHE A 146 0.44 26.81 -10.16
N ASN A 147 -0.50 27.75 -10.27
CA ASN A 147 -0.64 28.89 -9.37
C ASN A 147 -1.15 28.53 -7.96
N ASP A 148 -1.76 27.35 -7.78
CA ASP A 148 -2.24 26.86 -6.50
C ASP A 148 -1.14 26.16 -5.68
N ILE A 149 0.02 25.91 -6.32
CA ILE A 149 1.19 25.35 -5.67
C ILE A 149 1.91 26.46 -4.93
N PRO A 150 2.25 26.31 -3.63
CA PRO A 150 3.06 27.30 -2.92
C PRO A 150 4.35 27.62 -3.68
N GLU A 151 4.69 28.91 -3.77
CA GLU A 151 5.83 29.39 -4.57
C GLU A 151 7.14 28.65 -4.23
N ALA A 152 7.34 28.31 -2.95
CA ALA A 152 8.51 27.55 -2.49
C ALA A 152 8.63 26.13 -3.12
N LEU A 153 7.54 25.58 -3.67
CA LEU A 153 7.49 24.25 -4.28
C LEU A 153 7.41 24.28 -5.82
N ARG A 154 7.38 25.48 -6.41
CA ARG A 154 7.37 25.68 -7.87
C ARG A 154 8.80 25.66 -8.43
N ARG A 155 9.47 24.53 -8.32
CA ARG A 155 10.80 24.37 -8.93
C ARG A 155 10.74 23.47 -10.14
#